data_7d646257898311b9d4a89035e521f343
#
_entry.id   7d646257898311b9d4a89035e521f343
#
_cell.length_a   1.000
_cell.length_b   1.000
_cell.length_c   1.000
_cell.angle_alpha   90.00
_cell.angle_beta   90.00
_cell.angle_gamma   90.00
#
_symmetry.space_group_name_H-M   'P 1'
#
loop_
_entity.id
_entity.type
_entity.pdbx_description
1 polymer ?
#
loop_
_entity_poly.entity_id
_entity_poly.type
_entity_poly.pdbx_seq_one_letter_code
_entity_poly.pdbx_strand_id
1 'polypeptide(L)'
;MGSDMTNAPSAKSRDSVDQDQFLTILSREEAIARFEAALFPREISSEPRRLSEAIGCALAADIVASIDVPPFDRSNVDGFAIRSADLASAGEATPARLMLNDEVIACGTAPTRPVLSGTATSIATGGPVPRGADAIVMVEHTHPTGPRAMSEPA
;
A
#
# COMPACT_ATOMS: atom_id res chain seq x y z
N MET A 1 -8.39 79.68 -57.17
CA MET A 1 -9.62 79.05 -56.69
C MET A 1 -9.31 77.60 -56.48
N GLY A 2 -8.91 77.28 -55.29
CA GLY A 2 -8.49 75.98 -54.83
C GLY A 2 -9.53 75.43 -53.89
N SER A 3 -9.94 74.23 -54.05
CA SER A 3 -10.81 73.51 -53.14
C SER A 3 -9.97 72.54 -52.36
N ASP A 4 -9.91 72.84 -51.11
CA ASP A 4 -9.34 72.09 -50.02
C ASP A 4 -10.19 70.82 -49.84
N MET A 5 -9.52 69.62 -49.86
CA MET A 5 -10.15 68.37 -49.53
C MET A 5 -9.53 67.85 -48.27
N THR A 6 -10.23 68.07 -47.20
CA THR A 6 -9.98 67.56 -45.84
C THR A 6 -9.74 66.04 -45.82
N ASN A 7 -8.59 65.70 -45.37
CA ASN A 7 -8.15 64.30 -45.01
C ASN A 7 -8.81 63.89 -43.70
N ALA A 8 -9.78 63.01 -43.76
CA ALA A 8 -10.37 62.41 -42.56
C ALA A 8 -9.44 61.34 -41.99
N PRO A 9 -9.25 61.28 -40.66
CA PRO A 9 -8.40 60.24 -40.04
C PRO A 9 -9.07 58.87 -40.11
N SER A 10 -8.34 57.97 -40.71
CA SER A 10 -8.69 56.57 -40.79
C SER A 10 -8.94 55.99 -39.36
N ALA A 11 -10.12 55.43 -39.17
CA ALA A 11 -10.50 54.72 -37.96
C ALA A 11 -9.57 53.50 -37.78
N LYS A 12 -8.74 53.51 -36.77
CA LYS A 12 -8.02 52.31 -36.28
C LYS A 12 -9.04 51.26 -35.92
N SER A 13 -8.95 50.11 -36.57
CA SER A 13 -9.74 48.93 -36.26
C SER A 13 -9.45 48.49 -34.81
N ARG A 14 -10.52 48.32 -34.05
CA ARG A 14 -10.51 47.87 -32.65
C ARG A 14 -10.55 46.35 -32.57
N ASP A 15 -9.68 45.63 -33.24
CA ASP A 15 -9.64 44.17 -33.16
C ASP A 15 -8.21 43.63 -33.16
N SER A 16 -7.44 44.04 -32.18
CA SER A 16 -6.33 43.27 -31.70
C SER A 16 -6.42 43.26 -30.17
N VAL A 17 -7.36 42.50 -29.66
CA VAL A 17 -7.28 42.03 -28.25
C VAL A 17 -6.04 41.17 -28.21
N ASP A 18 -5.00 41.66 -27.57
CA ASP A 18 -3.76 40.94 -27.36
C ASP A 18 -4.05 39.59 -26.70
N GLN A 19 -4.09 38.54 -27.53
CA GLN A 19 -4.09 37.14 -27.07
C GLN A 19 -2.73 36.68 -26.58
N ASP A 20 -1.77 37.58 -26.42
CA ASP A 20 -0.43 37.26 -25.90
C ASP A 20 -0.43 36.72 -24.48
N GLN A 21 -1.50 36.93 -23.71
CA GLN A 21 -1.62 36.41 -22.35
C GLN A 21 -1.74 34.90 -22.25
N PHE A 22 -2.12 34.21 -23.32
CA PHE A 22 -2.32 32.75 -23.32
C PHE A 22 -1.21 31.97 -24.04
N LEU A 23 -0.20 32.66 -24.57
CA LEU A 23 0.86 32.03 -25.36
C LEU A 23 2.10 31.61 -24.56
N THR A 24 2.22 31.97 -23.28
CA THR A 24 3.31 31.50 -22.45
C THR A 24 2.92 30.21 -21.74
N ILE A 25 2.97 29.12 -22.49
CA ILE A 25 2.77 27.77 -21.94
C ILE A 25 4.04 27.43 -21.13
N LEU A 26 3.88 27.30 -19.84
CA LEU A 26 4.94 26.83 -18.95
C LEU A 26 4.98 25.30 -18.95
N SER A 27 6.15 24.71 -18.85
CA SER A 27 6.26 23.32 -18.52
C SER A 27 5.73 23.10 -17.09
N ARG A 28 5.36 21.85 -16.77
CA ARG A 28 4.90 21.49 -15.42
C ARG A 28 5.95 21.85 -14.36
N GLU A 29 7.20 21.59 -14.66
CA GLU A 29 8.35 21.83 -13.78
C GLU A 29 8.54 23.33 -13.52
N GLU A 30 8.42 24.17 -14.57
CA GLU A 30 8.49 25.63 -14.42
C GLU A 30 7.30 26.20 -13.66
N ALA A 31 6.10 25.65 -13.87
CA ALA A 31 4.91 26.06 -13.13
C ALA A 31 5.03 25.73 -11.64
N ILE A 32 5.51 24.53 -11.30
CA ILE A 32 5.77 24.11 -9.91
C ILE A 32 6.84 25.02 -9.29
N ALA A 33 7.96 25.23 -9.97
CA ALA A 33 9.05 26.06 -9.43
C ALA A 33 8.59 27.51 -9.17
N ARG A 34 7.77 28.10 -10.06
CA ARG A 34 7.20 29.44 -9.84
C ARG A 34 6.22 29.48 -8.69
N PHE A 35 5.39 28.44 -8.57
CA PHE A 35 4.44 28.31 -7.47
C PHE A 35 5.15 28.20 -6.13
N GLU A 36 6.16 27.33 -6.03
CA GLU A 36 6.97 27.15 -4.82
C GLU A 36 7.75 28.41 -4.45
N ALA A 37 8.30 29.12 -5.45
CA ALA A 37 9.00 30.39 -5.22
C ALA A 37 8.06 31.52 -4.76
N ALA A 38 6.78 31.46 -5.12
CA ALA A 38 5.76 32.43 -4.70
C ALA A 38 5.12 32.06 -3.36
N LEU A 39 5.18 30.78 -2.97
CA LEU A 39 4.77 30.31 -1.67
C LEU A 39 5.89 30.59 -0.68
N PHE A 40 5.70 31.51 0.23
CA PHE A 40 6.52 31.65 1.41
C PHE A 40 5.88 30.85 2.55
N PRO A 41 6.09 29.49 2.62
CA PRO A 41 5.47 28.70 3.66
C PRO A 41 5.96 29.20 5.01
N ARG A 42 5.03 29.65 5.84
CA ARG A 42 5.35 29.94 7.24
C ARG A 42 5.64 28.62 7.92
N GLU A 43 6.72 28.58 8.69
CA GLU A 43 6.92 27.47 9.62
C GLU A 43 5.69 27.35 10.51
N ILE A 44 5.03 26.18 10.44
CA ILE A 44 3.89 25.89 11.30
C ILE A 44 4.46 25.46 12.65
N SER A 45 4.16 26.23 13.69
CA SER A 45 4.57 25.88 15.04
C SER A 45 3.84 24.61 15.52
N SER A 46 4.54 23.78 16.28
CA SER A 46 3.96 22.62 16.94
C SER A 46 3.72 22.88 18.42
N GLU A 47 2.68 22.24 18.95
CA GLU A 47 2.34 22.30 20.37
C GLU A 47 1.96 20.91 20.91
N PRO A 48 2.28 20.59 22.16
CA PRO A 48 1.81 19.36 22.77
C PRO A 48 0.31 19.46 23.08
N ARG A 49 -0.45 18.40 22.70
CA ARG A 49 -1.87 18.29 22.99
C ARG A 49 -2.20 16.95 23.62
N ARG A 50 -3.26 16.92 24.43
CA ARG A 50 -3.84 15.66 24.91
C ARG A 50 -4.42 14.89 23.72
N LEU A 51 -4.33 13.57 23.73
CA LEU A 51 -4.85 12.73 22.64
C LEU A 51 -6.33 12.99 22.35
N SER A 52 -7.14 13.21 23.40
CA SER A 52 -8.57 13.54 23.26
C SER A 52 -8.84 14.87 22.54
N GLU A 53 -7.87 15.77 22.52
CA GLU A 53 -7.97 17.11 21.93
C GLU A 53 -7.26 17.19 20.57
N ALA A 54 -6.57 16.11 20.16
CA ALA A 54 -5.75 16.06 18.94
C ALA A 54 -6.57 15.65 17.71
N ILE A 55 -7.84 15.33 17.85
CA ILE A 55 -8.68 14.96 16.70
C ILE A 55 -8.78 16.12 15.72
N GLY A 56 -8.45 15.86 14.45
CA GLY A 56 -8.40 16.87 13.39
C GLY A 56 -7.10 17.69 13.32
N CYS A 57 -6.13 17.42 14.19
CA CYS A 57 -4.80 18.02 14.11
C CYS A 57 -3.88 17.17 13.22
N ALA A 58 -2.88 17.83 12.61
CA ALA A 58 -1.78 17.15 11.95
C ALA A 58 -0.66 16.84 12.94
N LEU A 59 -0.01 15.70 12.80
CA LEU A 59 1.18 15.36 13.58
C LEU A 59 2.35 16.26 13.18
N ALA A 60 3.08 16.76 14.16
CA ALA A 60 4.28 17.55 13.93
C ALA A 60 5.52 16.69 13.64
N ALA A 61 5.47 15.41 14.00
CA ALA A 61 6.50 14.43 13.72
C ALA A 61 5.86 13.06 13.56
N ASP A 62 6.58 12.16 12.89
CA ASP A 62 6.17 10.76 12.74
C ASP A 62 6.11 10.08 14.10
N ILE A 63 5.07 9.27 14.30
CA ILE A 63 4.94 8.40 15.47
C ILE A 63 5.34 7.00 15.04
N VAL A 64 6.43 6.51 15.62
CA VAL A 64 6.94 5.16 15.37
C VAL A 64 6.60 4.27 16.56
N ALA A 65 5.98 3.11 16.29
CA ALA A 65 5.73 2.12 17.32
C ALA A 65 7.05 1.62 17.92
N SER A 66 7.13 1.56 19.24
CA SER A 66 8.32 1.08 19.94
C SER A 66 8.38 -0.45 20.05
N ILE A 67 7.28 -1.11 19.77
CA ILE A 67 7.14 -2.58 19.80
C ILE A 67 6.20 -3.02 18.70
N ASP A 68 6.36 -4.25 18.23
CA ASP A 68 5.40 -4.89 17.34
C ASP A 68 4.13 -5.31 18.10
N VAL A 69 2.96 -5.18 17.47
CA VAL A 69 1.68 -5.60 18.05
C VAL A 69 0.88 -6.38 17.00
N PRO A 70 0.78 -7.67 17.13
CA PRO A 70 1.37 -8.58 18.14
C PRO A 70 2.91 -8.70 17.98
N PRO A 71 3.64 -9.13 19.04
CA PRO A 71 5.10 -9.28 19.02
C PRO A 71 5.55 -10.60 18.36
N PHE A 72 4.75 -11.16 17.47
CA PHE A 72 5.01 -12.37 16.71
C PHE A 72 4.28 -12.36 15.38
N ASP A 73 4.79 -13.08 14.40
CA ASP A 73 4.13 -13.28 13.11
C ASP A 73 2.93 -14.20 13.28
N ARG A 74 1.80 -13.81 12.64
CA ARG A 74 0.57 -14.59 12.67
C ARG A 74 -0.03 -14.73 11.28
N SER A 75 -0.79 -15.78 11.04
CA SER A 75 -1.54 -15.93 9.81
C SER A 75 -2.70 -14.93 9.72
N ASN A 76 -2.89 -14.35 8.55
CA ASN A 76 -4.06 -13.53 8.24
C ASN A 76 -5.17 -14.31 7.51
N VAL A 77 -4.91 -15.59 7.20
CA VAL A 77 -5.80 -16.48 6.45
C VAL A 77 -5.76 -17.87 7.05
N ASP A 78 -6.80 -18.68 6.75
CA ASP A 78 -6.79 -20.11 7.04
C ASP A 78 -6.01 -20.83 5.95
N GLY A 79 -5.17 -21.78 6.31
CA GLY A 79 -4.31 -22.46 5.35
C GLY A 79 -3.24 -23.33 5.95
N PHE A 80 -2.09 -23.33 5.29
CA PHE A 80 -0.94 -24.15 5.65
C PHE A 80 0.32 -23.30 5.72
N ALA A 81 0.97 -23.33 6.87
CA ALA A 81 2.29 -22.74 7.06
C ALA A 81 3.34 -23.63 6.37
N ILE A 82 4.12 -23.01 5.48
CA ILE A 82 5.08 -23.71 4.61
C ILE A 82 6.38 -22.92 4.50
N ARG A 83 7.36 -23.53 3.86
CA ARG A 83 8.54 -22.82 3.37
C ARG A 83 8.32 -22.44 1.91
N SER A 84 8.42 -21.19 1.59
CA SER A 84 8.20 -20.67 0.21
C SER A 84 9.12 -21.35 -0.81
N ALA A 85 10.34 -21.71 -0.41
CA ALA A 85 11.30 -22.41 -1.26
C ALA A 85 10.78 -23.78 -1.74
N ASP A 86 9.93 -24.46 -0.96
CA ASP A 86 9.37 -25.76 -1.33
C ASP A 86 8.29 -25.65 -2.44
N LEU A 87 7.82 -24.44 -2.71
CA LEU A 87 6.84 -24.13 -3.75
C LEU A 87 7.43 -23.35 -4.95
N ALA A 88 8.72 -23.12 -5.00
CA ALA A 88 9.34 -22.27 -6.01
C ALA A 88 9.06 -22.70 -7.47
N SER A 89 8.79 -23.98 -7.70
CA SER A 89 8.41 -24.54 -9.02
C SER A 89 6.95 -25.02 -9.09
N ALA A 90 6.16 -24.75 -8.05
CA ALA A 90 4.77 -25.18 -8.00
C ALA A 90 3.89 -24.29 -8.88
N GLY A 91 2.90 -24.92 -9.50
CA GLY A 91 1.89 -24.25 -10.31
C GLY A 91 0.68 -25.17 -10.54
N GLU A 92 -0.34 -24.64 -11.20
CA GLU A 92 -1.58 -25.38 -11.45
C GLU A 92 -1.33 -26.70 -12.20
N ALA A 93 -0.41 -26.70 -13.18
CA ALA A 93 -0.02 -27.89 -13.95
C ALA A 93 1.00 -28.78 -13.22
N THR A 94 1.72 -28.25 -12.25
CA THR A 94 2.79 -28.94 -11.51
C THR A 94 2.65 -28.68 -10.01
N PRO A 95 1.63 -29.25 -9.34
CA PRO A 95 1.44 -29.01 -7.91
C PRO A 95 2.57 -29.64 -7.09
N ALA A 96 3.05 -28.88 -6.09
CA ALA A 96 3.97 -29.42 -5.11
C ALA A 96 3.21 -30.31 -4.11
N ARG A 97 3.90 -31.33 -3.60
CA ARG A 97 3.36 -32.21 -2.56
C ARG A 97 4.15 -32.02 -1.30
N LEU A 98 3.47 -31.65 -0.21
CA LEU A 98 4.05 -31.49 1.10
C LEU A 98 3.42 -32.48 2.09
N MET A 99 4.22 -32.96 3.03
CA MET A 99 3.75 -33.81 4.12
C MET A 99 3.12 -32.93 5.20
N LEU A 100 1.88 -33.19 5.57
CA LEU A 100 1.21 -32.46 6.63
C LEU A 100 1.72 -32.91 8.00
N ASN A 101 2.17 -31.97 8.82
CA ASN A 101 2.48 -32.20 10.23
C ASN A 101 1.19 -32.51 11.00
N ASP A 102 1.31 -33.39 12.00
CA ASP A 102 0.23 -33.73 12.91
C ASP A 102 0.08 -32.63 13.99
N GLU A 103 -0.25 -31.42 13.55
CA GLU A 103 -0.49 -30.25 14.36
C GLU A 103 -1.41 -29.28 13.65
N VAL A 104 -2.35 -28.69 14.39
CA VAL A 104 -3.21 -27.60 13.93
C VAL A 104 -2.99 -26.39 14.82
N ILE A 105 -2.53 -25.31 14.23
CA ILE A 105 -2.23 -24.07 14.96
C ILE A 105 -3.45 -23.15 14.89
N ALA A 106 -4.13 -23.00 16.02
CA ALA A 106 -5.24 -22.06 16.18
C ALA A 106 -4.75 -20.74 16.82
N CYS A 107 -5.62 -19.72 16.80
CA CYS A 107 -5.36 -18.48 17.52
C CYS A 107 -5.15 -18.77 19.02
N GLY A 108 -4.06 -18.23 19.58
CA GLY A 108 -3.69 -18.47 20.99
C GLY A 108 -2.97 -19.80 21.26
N THR A 109 -2.75 -20.62 20.25
CA THR A 109 -2.04 -21.90 20.39
C THR A 109 -0.59 -21.71 19.95
N ALA A 110 0.36 -21.95 20.85
CA ALA A 110 1.78 -21.88 20.50
C ALA A 110 2.20 -23.09 19.65
N PRO A 111 2.89 -22.88 18.51
CA PRO A 111 3.40 -23.96 17.69
C PRO A 111 4.43 -24.80 18.45
N THR A 112 4.33 -26.12 18.38
CA THR A 112 5.25 -27.06 19.03
C THR A 112 6.25 -27.67 18.06
N ARG A 113 5.90 -27.71 16.75
CA ARG A 113 6.73 -28.31 15.69
C ARG A 113 7.21 -27.27 14.71
N PRO A 114 8.47 -27.33 14.27
CA PRO A 114 8.94 -26.51 13.16
C PRO A 114 8.44 -27.05 11.82
N VAL A 115 8.30 -26.17 10.84
CA VAL A 115 8.11 -26.55 9.43
C VAL A 115 9.48 -26.82 8.82
N LEU A 116 9.67 -28.05 8.36
CA LEU A 116 10.88 -28.48 7.67
C LEU A 116 10.66 -28.49 6.14
N SER A 117 11.75 -28.65 5.38
CA SER A 117 11.62 -28.82 3.92
C SER A 117 10.72 -30.01 3.58
N GLY A 118 9.79 -29.79 2.64
CA GLY A 118 8.80 -30.79 2.23
C GLY A 118 7.64 -31.01 3.21
N THR A 119 7.52 -30.18 4.28
CA THR A 119 6.42 -30.28 5.24
C THR A 119 5.55 -29.03 5.27
N ALA A 120 4.32 -29.19 5.77
CA ALA A 120 3.36 -28.12 6.01
C ALA A 120 2.68 -28.31 7.35
N THR A 121 2.23 -27.23 7.99
CA THR A 121 1.43 -27.29 9.22
C THR A 121 0.12 -26.54 9.02
N SER A 122 -1.01 -27.15 9.36
CA SER A 122 -2.31 -26.50 9.33
C SER A 122 -2.34 -25.31 10.29
N ILE A 123 -2.82 -24.16 9.80
CA ILE A 123 -2.87 -22.91 10.58
C ILE A 123 -4.17 -22.17 10.31
N ALA A 124 -4.82 -21.73 11.38
CA ALA A 124 -6.00 -20.89 11.28
C ALA A 124 -5.62 -19.41 11.32
N THR A 125 -6.53 -18.57 10.85
CA THR A 125 -6.43 -17.11 10.97
C THR A 125 -6.13 -16.71 12.41
N GLY A 126 -5.12 -15.86 12.62
CA GLY A 126 -4.66 -15.44 13.93
C GLY A 126 -3.69 -16.40 14.61
N GLY A 127 -3.48 -17.59 14.07
CA GLY A 127 -2.50 -18.56 14.58
C GLY A 127 -1.07 -18.04 14.40
N PRO A 128 -0.19 -18.21 15.39
CA PRO A 128 1.21 -17.80 15.27
C PRO A 128 1.97 -18.68 14.28
N VAL A 129 2.79 -18.04 13.45
CA VAL A 129 3.56 -18.74 12.41
C VAL A 129 4.63 -19.61 13.06
N PRO A 130 4.70 -20.92 12.76
CA PRO A 130 5.68 -21.82 13.34
C PRO A 130 7.07 -21.55 12.81
N ARG A 131 8.09 -21.87 13.61
CA ARG A 131 9.49 -21.75 13.17
C ARG A 131 9.73 -22.55 11.89
N GLY A 132 10.50 -21.96 10.97
CA GLY A 132 10.85 -22.55 9.69
C GLY A 132 9.86 -22.26 8.56
N ALA A 133 8.64 -21.84 8.86
CA ALA A 133 7.72 -21.30 7.86
C ALA A 133 8.05 -19.82 7.58
N ASP A 134 7.91 -19.43 6.32
CA ASP A 134 8.05 -18.06 5.85
C ASP A 134 6.89 -17.63 4.93
N ALA A 135 5.92 -18.52 4.71
CA ALA A 135 4.73 -18.26 3.92
C ALA A 135 3.54 -19.09 4.42
N ILE A 136 2.33 -18.59 4.10
CA ILE A 136 1.07 -19.31 4.31
C ILE A 136 0.41 -19.49 2.94
N VAL A 137 0.05 -20.74 2.61
CA VAL A 137 -0.78 -21.05 1.45
C VAL A 137 -2.23 -21.17 1.91
N MET A 138 -3.11 -20.40 1.30
CA MET A 138 -4.54 -20.43 1.62
C MET A 138 -5.13 -21.82 1.30
N VAL A 139 -6.08 -22.25 2.10
CA VAL A 139 -6.74 -23.57 1.93
C VAL A 139 -7.35 -23.75 0.54
N GLU A 140 -7.82 -22.66 -0.07
CA GLU A 140 -8.45 -22.64 -1.40
C GLU A 140 -7.47 -23.02 -2.53
N HIS A 141 -6.18 -22.87 -2.29
CA HIS A 141 -5.13 -23.22 -3.26
C HIS A 141 -4.52 -24.60 -2.99
N THR A 142 -5.17 -25.42 -2.19
CA THR A 142 -4.65 -26.73 -1.79
C THR A 142 -5.67 -27.85 -2.02
N HIS A 143 -5.14 -29.05 -2.30
CA HIS A 143 -5.94 -30.26 -2.42
C HIS A 143 -5.36 -31.34 -1.50
N PRO A 144 -5.97 -31.61 -0.33
CA PRO A 144 -5.52 -32.69 0.54
C PRO A 144 -5.62 -34.03 -0.18
N THR A 145 -4.50 -34.77 -0.24
CA THR A 145 -4.44 -36.10 -0.85
C THR A 145 -4.09 -37.09 0.25
N GLY A 146 -5.04 -37.89 0.70
CA GLY A 146 -4.83 -38.90 1.73
C GLY A 146 -6.01 -39.06 2.67
N PRO A 147 -6.03 -40.07 3.52
CA PRO A 147 -7.09 -40.21 4.49
C PRO A 147 -7.04 -39.06 5.50
N ARG A 148 -8.02 -38.18 5.39
CA ARG A 148 -8.23 -37.10 6.36
C ARG A 148 -8.77 -37.77 7.64
N ALA A 149 -7.97 -37.83 8.65
CA ALA A 149 -8.49 -38.09 10.01
C ALA A 149 -9.30 -36.84 10.40
N MET A 150 -10.59 -36.84 10.10
CA MET A 150 -11.51 -35.85 10.64
C MET A 150 -11.71 -36.20 12.12
N SER A 151 -11.01 -35.52 13.01
CA SER A 151 -11.47 -35.38 14.37
C SER A 151 -12.61 -34.35 14.34
N GLU A 152 -13.85 -34.79 14.36
CA GLU A 152 -14.97 -33.94 14.73
C GLU A 152 -14.68 -33.37 16.14
N PRO A 153 -14.93 -32.06 16.35
CA PRO A 153 -14.94 -31.56 17.72
C PRO A 153 -16.13 -32.15 18.47
N ALA A 154 -15.86 -32.70 19.63
CA ALA A 154 -16.86 -33.13 20.60
C ALA A 154 -17.66 -31.94 21.16
#